data_87d3d7cf12a4d8e1e2d16926b5f30eec
#
_entry.id   87d3d7cf12a4d8e1e2d16926b5f30eec
#
_cell.length_a   1.000
_cell.length_b   1.000
_cell.length_c   1.000
_cell.angle_alpha   90.00
_cell.angle_beta   90.00
_cell.angle_gamma   90.00
#
_symmetry.space_group_name_H-M   'P 1'
#
loop_
_entity.id
_entity.type
_entity.pdbx_description
1 polymer ?
#
loop_
_entity_poly.entity_id
_entity_poly.type
_entity_poly.pdbx_seq_one_letter_code
_entity_poly.pdbx_strand_id
1 'polypeptide(L)'
;MAKKKTRYVCTNCGSVSSRWLGRCPQCGEWNTMVEETVEPEAPKAAQSMARSGPASQAASLADIAMEDMARMETGIGELDRVLGGGIVPGALILLSGDPGIGKSTLVLQLAAAVCDKNGTVLYGSGEESAGQIKMRAQRLGIFTPDLIIQADTSLDHILDEAKKRRPSLLVVDSIQTMYSQAVEGTPGSLAQIREGRSRLMTFAKSEGIPVVVIGHVTKDGAIAGPRMMEHMVDVVLYFEGERNYQFRILRGIKNRFGSTNESGLFTMTSSGLSELENPSQLLLAERAADQAGSAVAAVLDGMRPMLGEIQALTAHSVFAVPRRTASGMDYNRLIILLAVLEKRLGVPLGSQDVYINVVGGLRLTETAADLPVALAVYSSLRDISMDSRTVVMGEVGLTGDIRRVPQALRRVKEAAKMGFNTFILPKGNLEDIEKDKFPDCHFLGVATLREAIEKAFRR
;
A
#
# COMPACT_ATOMS: atom_id res chain seq x y z
N MET A 1 -14.54 34.05 -37.66
CA MET A 1 -13.58 33.51 -36.68
C MET A 1 -14.31 33.29 -35.38
N ALA A 2 -14.64 32.04 -35.00
CA ALA A 2 -15.32 31.73 -33.75
C ALA A 2 -14.34 31.95 -32.59
N LYS A 3 -14.76 32.71 -31.56
CA LYS A 3 -13.96 32.94 -30.35
C LYS A 3 -13.76 31.59 -29.63
N LYS A 4 -12.50 31.14 -29.48
CA LYS A 4 -12.15 30.01 -28.61
C LYS A 4 -12.64 30.32 -27.19
N LYS A 5 -13.47 29.45 -26.62
CA LYS A 5 -13.85 29.55 -25.22
C LYS A 5 -12.85 28.76 -24.39
N THR A 6 -12.22 29.44 -23.42
CA THR A 6 -11.37 28.80 -22.43
C THR A 6 -12.19 28.49 -21.17
N ARG A 7 -11.90 27.34 -20.58
CA ARG A 7 -12.40 26.95 -19.24
C ARG A 7 -11.20 26.52 -18.38
N TYR A 8 -11.38 26.58 -17.09
CA TYR A 8 -10.36 26.18 -16.13
C TYR A 8 -10.86 24.95 -15.36
N VAL A 9 -10.04 23.89 -15.32
CA VAL A 9 -10.38 22.62 -14.69
C VAL A 9 -9.42 22.37 -13.54
N CYS A 10 -9.98 22.03 -12.36
CA CYS A 10 -9.18 21.68 -11.21
C CYS A 10 -8.54 20.30 -11.41
N THR A 11 -7.21 20.23 -11.33
CA THR A 11 -6.44 19.00 -11.49
C THR A 11 -6.65 17.99 -10.35
N ASN A 12 -7.14 18.45 -9.19
CA ASN A 12 -7.35 17.60 -8.02
C ASN A 12 -8.76 16.97 -7.98
N CYS A 13 -9.83 17.75 -8.27
CA CYS A 13 -11.21 17.27 -8.14
C CYS A 13 -12.03 17.34 -9.44
N GLY A 14 -11.45 17.91 -10.52
CA GLY A 14 -12.13 18.03 -11.81
C GLY A 14 -13.21 19.11 -11.87
N SER A 15 -13.33 19.98 -10.86
CA SER A 15 -14.27 21.11 -10.87
C SER A 15 -13.94 22.07 -12.01
N VAL A 16 -14.97 22.52 -12.74
CA VAL A 16 -14.82 23.40 -13.91
C VAL A 16 -15.24 24.82 -13.54
N SER A 17 -14.43 25.80 -13.95
CA SER A 17 -14.73 27.24 -13.82
C SER A 17 -14.55 27.96 -15.16
N SER A 18 -15.36 28.99 -15.40
CA SER A 18 -15.24 29.83 -16.59
C SER A 18 -14.09 30.87 -16.50
N ARG A 19 -13.46 30.96 -15.32
CA ARG A 19 -12.31 31.86 -15.07
C ARG A 19 -11.29 31.16 -14.17
N TRP A 20 -10.06 31.56 -14.29
CA TRP A 20 -8.99 31.08 -13.42
C TRP A 20 -9.25 31.50 -11.96
N LEU A 21 -9.11 30.55 -11.04
CA LEU A 21 -9.21 30.77 -9.61
C LEU A 21 -7.97 30.22 -8.95
N GLY A 22 -7.31 31.01 -8.12
CA GLY A 22 -6.10 30.59 -7.40
C GLY A 22 -6.36 29.44 -6.43
N ARG A 23 -7.62 29.29 -5.97
CA ARG A 23 -8.07 28.21 -5.09
C ARG A 23 -9.33 27.57 -5.68
N CYS A 24 -9.36 26.25 -5.73
CA CYS A 24 -10.52 25.52 -6.21
C CYS A 24 -11.71 25.68 -5.24
N PRO A 25 -12.89 26.09 -5.71
CA PRO A 25 -14.05 26.31 -4.82
C PRO A 25 -14.64 25.00 -4.28
N GLN A 26 -14.35 23.87 -4.91
CA GLN A 26 -14.94 22.59 -4.52
C GLN A 26 -14.04 21.77 -3.57
N CYS A 27 -12.73 21.66 -3.85
CA CYS A 27 -11.81 20.89 -3.00
C CYS A 27 -10.91 21.77 -2.11
N GLY A 28 -10.91 23.09 -2.29
CA GLY A 28 -10.14 24.02 -1.47
C GLY A 28 -8.63 24.07 -1.75
N GLU A 29 -8.11 23.28 -2.69
CA GLU A 29 -6.69 23.24 -3.04
C GLU A 29 -6.25 24.45 -3.84
N TRP A 30 -5.00 24.90 -3.60
CA TRP A 30 -4.41 26.07 -4.27
C TRP A 30 -3.66 25.68 -5.54
N ASN A 31 -3.67 26.57 -6.55
CA ASN A 31 -2.94 26.41 -7.82
C ASN A 31 -3.27 25.15 -8.62
N THR A 32 -4.49 24.63 -8.46
CA THR A 32 -4.95 23.39 -9.14
C THR A 32 -5.79 23.67 -10.39
N MET A 33 -6.06 24.94 -10.73
CA MET A 33 -6.88 25.31 -11.89
C MET A 33 -6.00 25.47 -13.13
N VAL A 34 -6.13 24.55 -14.11
CA VAL A 34 -5.40 24.56 -15.38
C VAL A 34 -6.32 25.00 -16.51
N GLU A 35 -5.79 25.80 -17.43
CA GLU A 35 -6.49 26.30 -18.60
C GLU A 35 -6.70 25.18 -19.64
N GLU A 36 -7.93 24.99 -20.07
CA GLU A 36 -8.32 24.04 -21.09
C GLU A 36 -9.09 24.79 -22.21
N THR A 37 -8.61 24.69 -23.45
CA THR A 37 -9.26 25.35 -24.60
C THR A 37 -10.38 24.45 -25.11
N VAL A 38 -11.61 24.97 -25.15
CA VAL A 38 -12.79 24.28 -25.69
C VAL A 38 -13.10 24.86 -27.05
N GLU A 39 -13.02 24.04 -28.12
CA GLU A 39 -13.61 24.40 -29.39
C GLU A 39 -15.13 24.27 -29.31
N PRO A 40 -15.91 25.20 -29.92
CA PRO A 40 -17.36 25.16 -29.83
C PRO A 40 -17.89 23.93 -30.59
N GLU A 41 -18.38 22.94 -29.87
CA GLU A 41 -19.15 21.86 -30.46
C GLU A 41 -20.48 22.36 -31.02
N ALA A 42 -20.84 21.91 -32.23
CA ALA A 42 -22.21 21.94 -32.69
C ALA A 42 -23.09 21.10 -31.75
N PRO A 43 -24.36 21.49 -31.45
CA PRO A 43 -25.16 20.78 -30.47
C PRO A 43 -25.50 19.39 -30.98
N LYS A 44 -24.67 18.40 -30.63
CA LYS A 44 -25.08 17.01 -30.65
C LYS A 44 -26.01 16.81 -29.45
N ALA A 45 -27.24 16.45 -29.77
CA ALA A 45 -28.22 16.03 -28.78
C ALA A 45 -27.54 15.11 -27.78
N ALA A 46 -27.72 15.37 -26.49
CA ALA A 46 -27.30 14.52 -25.42
C ALA A 46 -27.89 13.12 -25.65
N GLN A 47 -27.15 12.26 -26.33
CA GLN A 47 -27.43 10.84 -26.28
C GLN A 47 -27.09 10.43 -24.84
N SER A 48 -28.16 10.36 -24.04
CA SER A 48 -28.14 9.67 -22.76
C SER A 48 -27.41 8.37 -23.00
N MET A 49 -26.32 8.14 -22.25
CA MET A 49 -25.75 6.79 -22.12
C MET A 49 -26.80 5.94 -21.39
N ALA A 50 -27.83 5.53 -22.14
CA ALA A 50 -28.70 4.47 -21.72
C ALA A 50 -27.82 3.25 -21.54
N ARG A 51 -27.79 2.69 -20.33
CA ARG A 51 -27.28 1.36 -20.08
C ARG A 51 -27.94 0.44 -21.08
N SER A 52 -27.18 -0.04 -22.09
CA SER A 52 -27.62 -0.99 -23.09
C SER A 52 -27.58 -2.43 -22.53
N GLY A 53 -28.22 -2.62 -21.39
CA GLY A 53 -28.54 -3.90 -20.83
C GLY A 53 -30.04 -3.97 -20.54
N PRO A 54 -30.67 -5.13 -20.48
CA PRO A 54 -32.05 -5.25 -20.07
C PRO A 54 -32.19 -4.52 -18.72
N ALA A 55 -33.20 -3.67 -18.61
CA ALA A 55 -33.48 -2.92 -17.39
C ALA A 55 -33.55 -3.94 -16.23
N SER A 56 -32.62 -3.86 -15.26
CA SER A 56 -32.64 -4.74 -14.11
C SER A 56 -33.95 -4.47 -13.35
N GLN A 57 -34.78 -5.49 -13.21
CA GLN A 57 -35.98 -5.42 -12.38
C GLN A 57 -35.55 -5.24 -10.93
N ALA A 58 -36.30 -4.37 -10.21
CA ALA A 58 -36.08 -4.26 -8.76
C ALA A 58 -36.38 -5.62 -8.11
N ALA A 59 -35.42 -6.14 -7.35
CA ALA A 59 -35.55 -7.39 -6.62
C ALA A 59 -35.32 -7.15 -5.12
N SER A 60 -35.99 -7.93 -4.29
CA SER A 60 -35.69 -7.95 -2.85
C SER A 60 -34.26 -8.43 -2.63
N LEU A 61 -33.59 -7.87 -1.62
CA LEU A 61 -32.25 -8.32 -1.24
C LEU A 61 -32.21 -9.83 -0.92
N ALA A 62 -33.31 -10.37 -0.39
CA ALA A 62 -33.46 -11.78 -0.06
C ALA A 62 -33.53 -12.68 -1.32
N ASP A 63 -34.02 -12.14 -2.44
CA ASP A 63 -34.21 -12.88 -3.69
C ASP A 63 -32.98 -12.82 -4.63
N ILE A 64 -31.95 -12.06 -4.23
CA ILE A 64 -30.71 -11.97 -5.01
C ILE A 64 -29.86 -13.20 -4.69
N ALA A 65 -29.71 -14.08 -5.67
CA ALA A 65 -28.84 -15.26 -5.55
C ALA A 65 -27.37 -14.82 -5.43
N MET A 66 -26.69 -15.34 -4.42
CA MET A 66 -25.24 -15.10 -4.20
C MET A 66 -24.35 -16.03 -5.05
N GLU A 67 -24.92 -16.75 -6.00
CA GLU A 67 -24.26 -17.86 -6.69
C GLU A 67 -23.12 -17.45 -7.63
N ASP A 68 -23.06 -16.18 -8.08
CA ASP A 68 -22.10 -15.74 -9.09
C ASP A 68 -20.95 -14.86 -8.56
N MET A 69 -20.75 -14.80 -7.24
CA MET A 69 -19.69 -13.96 -6.64
C MET A 69 -18.43 -14.76 -6.28
N ALA A 70 -18.24 -15.95 -6.89
CA ALA A 70 -16.99 -16.70 -6.73
C ALA A 70 -15.81 -15.84 -7.20
N ARG A 71 -14.86 -15.60 -6.30
CA ARG A 71 -13.67 -14.83 -6.61
C ARG A 71 -12.72 -15.67 -7.45
N MET A 72 -12.13 -15.07 -8.45
CA MET A 72 -11.07 -15.68 -9.22
C MET A 72 -9.76 -15.54 -8.45
N GLU A 73 -9.22 -16.65 -7.96
CA GLU A 73 -7.89 -16.69 -7.37
C GLU A 73 -6.85 -16.29 -8.41
N THR A 74 -5.96 -15.37 -8.03
CA THR A 74 -4.92 -14.87 -8.95
C THR A 74 -3.74 -15.85 -9.09
N GLY A 75 -3.59 -16.75 -8.13
CA GLY A 75 -2.42 -17.63 -8.02
C GLY A 75 -1.21 -16.96 -7.36
N ILE A 76 -1.36 -15.70 -6.90
CA ILE A 76 -0.39 -14.95 -6.13
C ILE A 76 -1.02 -14.67 -4.77
N GLY A 77 -0.62 -15.42 -3.72
CA GLY A 77 -1.28 -15.40 -2.41
C GLY A 77 -1.23 -14.05 -1.71
N GLU A 78 -0.13 -13.30 -1.86
CA GLU A 78 0.01 -11.96 -1.31
C GLU A 78 -0.89 -10.94 -2.03
N LEU A 79 -1.17 -11.13 -3.32
CA LEU A 79 -2.13 -10.32 -4.06
C LEU A 79 -3.57 -10.70 -3.67
N ASP A 80 -3.88 -11.99 -3.59
CA ASP A 80 -5.19 -12.49 -3.18
C ASP A 80 -5.55 -12.01 -1.77
N ARG A 81 -4.58 -11.98 -0.86
CA ARG A 81 -4.73 -11.41 0.50
C ARG A 81 -5.24 -9.97 0.45
N VAL A 82 -4.60 -9.10 -0.33
CA VAL A 82 -4.97 -7.67 -0.43
C VAL A 82 -6.32 -7.50 -1.13
N LEU A 83 -6.63 -8.36 -2.09
CA LEU A 83 -7.92 -8.38 -2.78
C LEU A 83 -9.06 -8.93 -1.90
N GLY A 84 -8.73 -9.62 -0.80
CA GLY A 84 -9.70 -10.27 0.10
C GLY A 84 -10.14 -11.63 -0.41
N GLY A 85 -9.22 -12.40 -1.04
CA GLY A 85 -9.40 -13.76 -1.51
C GLY A 85 -9.53 -13.90 -3.04
N GLY A 86 -9.12 -12.89 -3.81
CA GLY A 86 -9.11 -12.94 -5.27
C GLY A 86 -9.89 -11.84 -5.97
N ILE A 87 -9.91 -11.88 -7.29
CA ILE A 87 -10.56 -10.90 -8.16
C ILE A 87 -12.06 -11.21 -8.28
N VAL A 88 -12.90 -10.19 -8.06
CA VAL A 88 -14.35 -10.29 -8.25
C VAL A 88 -14.68 -10.13 -9.74
N PRO A 89 -15.55 -10.98 -10.33
CA PRO A 89 -16.00 -10.82 -11.71
C PRO A 89 -16.55 -9.42 -11.99
N GLY A 90 -16.19 -8.85 -13.13
CA GLY A 90 -16.62 -7.50 -13.51
C GLY A 90 -16.03 -6.36 -12.65
N ALA A 91 -15.02 -6.61 -11.85
CA ALA A 91 -14.33 -5.58 -11.07
C ALA A 91 -13.41 -4.73 -11.94
N LEU A 92 -13.36 -3.42 -11.70
CA LEU A 92 -12.33 -2.54 -12.22
C LEU A 92 -11.32 -2.22 -11.13
N ILE A 93 -10.08 -2.70 -11.32
CA ILE A 93 -8.97 -2.61 -10.37
C ILE A 93 -7.93 -1.63 -10.92
N LEU A 94 -7.59 -0.61 -10.16
CA LEU A 94 -6.48 0.29 -10.45
C LEU A 94 -5.25 -0.13 -9.65
N LEU A 95 -4.15 -0.44 -10.33
CA LEU A 95 -2.83 -0.61 -9.73
C LEU A 95 -2.02 0.67 -9.94
N SER A 96 -1.72 1.37 -8.88
CA SER A 96 -0.97 2.61 -8.84
C SER A 96 0.35 2.43 -8.06
N GLY A 97 1.23 3.42 -8.12
CA GLY A 97 2.51 3.40 -7.37
C GLY A 97 3.63 4.08 -8.14
N ASP A 98 4.80 4.21 -7.50
CA ASP A 98 5.95 4.93 -8.02
C ASP A 98 6.47 4.37 -9.36
N PRO A 99 7.01 5.22 -10.24
CA PRO A 99 7.68 4.76 -11.47
C PRO A 99 8.84 3.80 -11.14
N GLY A 100 8.90 2.68 -11.88
CA GLY A 100 9.96 1.68 -11.70
C GLY A 100 9.84 0.78 -10.48
N ILE A 101 8.74 0.83 -9.72
CA ILE A 101 8.51 -0.02 -8.53
C ILE A 101 8.28 -1.50 -8.89
N GLY A 102 7.81 -1.80 -10.11
CA GLY A 102 7.54 -3.16 -10.58
C GLY A 102 6.07 -3.42 -10.95
N LYS A 103 5.23 -2.40 -11.14
CA LYS A 103 3.80 -2.56 -11.50
C LYS A 103 3.57 -3.46 -12.70
N SER A 104 4.19 -3.13 -13.84
CA SER A 104 4.05 -3.93 -15.07
C SER A 104 4.63 -5.34 -14.92
N THR A 105 5.63 -5.53 -14.04
CA THR A 105 6.15 -6.87 -13.69
C THR A 105 5.10 -7.66 -12.92
N LEU A 106 4.51 -7.08 -11.88
CA LEU A 106 3.46 -7.73 -11.09
C LEU A 106 2.26 -8.11 -11.96
N VAL A 107 1.80 -7.19 -12.83
CA VAL A 107 0.65 -7.44 -13.68
C VAL A 107 0.94 -8.48 -14.77
N LEU A 108 2.16 -8.54 -15.28
CA LEU A 108 2.54 -9.58 -16.24
C LEU A 108 2.61 -10.97 -15.56
N GLN A 109 3.13 -11.04 -14.32
CA GLN A 109 3.11 -12.27 -13.53
C GLN A 109 1.68 -12.69 -13.14
N LEU A 110 0.83 -11.73 -12.76
CA LEU A 110 -0.60 -11.95 -12.53
C LEU A 110 -1.28 -12.51 -13.80
N ALA A 111 -1.04 -11.89 -14.95
CA ALA A 111 -1.63 -12.32 -16.21
C ALA A 111 -1.24 -13.77 -16.54
N ALA A 112 0.02 -14.14 -16.34
CA ALA A 112 0.48 -15.52 -16.55
C ALA A 112 -0.17 -16.49 -15.55
N ALA A 113 -0.19 -16.16 -14.28
CA ALA A 113 -0.81 -17.02 -13.25
C ALA A 113 -2.32 -17.21 -13.46
N VAL A 114 -3.02 -16.19 -13.95
CA VAL A 114 -4.43 -16.31 -14.36
C VAL A 114 -4.57 -17.20 -15.60
N CYS A 115 -3.66 -17.11 -16.57
CA CYS A 115 -3.68 -18.02 -17.73
C CYS A 115 -3.59 -19.48 -17.30
N ASP A 116 -2.72 -19.79 -16.36
CA ASP A 116 -2.48 -21.17 -15.90
C ASP A 116 -3.71 -21.79 -15.21
N LYS A 117 -4.56 -20.97 -14.57
CA LYS A 117 -5.71 -21.44 -13.78
C LYS A 117 -7.06 -21.18 -14.45
N ASN A 118 -7.21 -20.05 -15.11
CA ASN A 118 -8.53 -19.50 -15.45
C ASN A 118 -8.74 -19.25 -16.95
N GLY A 119 -7.73 -19.52 -17.80
CA GLY A 119 -7.82 -19.39 -19.25
C GLY A 119 -7.24 -18.07 -19.79
N THR A 120 -7.68 -17.63 -20.95
CA THR A 120 -7.05 -16.56 -21.73
C THR A 120 -7.06 -15.21 -21.03
N VAL A 121 -5.92 -14.49 -21.08
CA VAL A 121 -5.78 -13.10 -20.66
C VAL A 121 -5.44 -12.22 -21.85
N LEU A 122 -6.12 -11.08 -22.00
CA LEU A 122 -5.77 -10.04 -22.96
C LEU A 122 -5.00 -8.92 -22.27
N TYR A 123 -3.77 -8.67 -22.73
CA TYR A 123 -2.89 -7.60 -22.23
C TYR A 123 -2.76 -6.51 -23.28
N GLY A 124 -3.47 -5.40 -23.07
CA GLY A 124 -3.40 -4.19 -23.90
C GLY A 124 -2.29 -3.26 -23.40
N SER A 125 -1.29 -2.99 -24.23
CA SER A 125 -0.18 -2.11 -23.90
C SER A 125 -0.12 -0.90 -24.82
N GLY A 126 -0.13 0.30 -24.22
CA GLY A 126 0.13 1.54 -24.94
C GLY A 126 1.54 2.11 -24.69
N GLU A 127 2.35 1.50 -23.85
CA GLU A 127 3.69 1.96 -23.51
C GLU A 127 4.78 1.12 -24.18
N GLU A 128 4.61 -0.19 -24.19
CA GLU A 128 5.61 -1.14 -24.69
C GLU A 128 5.13 -1.87 -25.92
N SER A 129 6.05 -2.11 -26.85
CA SER A 129 5.80 -2.97 -27.99
C SER A 129 5.66 -4.45 -27.56
N ALA A 130 4.99 -5.26 -28.38
CA ALA A 130 4.85 -6.69 -28.13
C ALA A 130 6.22 -7.40 -27.97
N GLY A 131 7.25 -6.95 -28.70
CA GLY A 131 8.62 -7.47 -28.56
C GLY A 131 9.25 -7.18 -27.21
N GLN A 132 9.06 -5.97 -26.65
CA GLN A 132 9.56 -5.61 -25.33
C GLN A 132 8.86 -6.39 -24.22
N ILE A 133 7.54 -6.55 -24.32
CA ILE A 133 6.77 -7.39 -23.38
C ILE A 133 7.24 -8.84 -23.47
N LYS A 134 7.49 -9.38 -24.66
CA LYS A 134 8.01 -10.74 -24.85
C LYS A 134 9.38 -10.92 -24.19
N MET A 135 10.32 -9.97 -24.38
CA MET A 135 11.63 -10.02 -23.70
C MET A 135 11.49 -10.00 -22.18
N ARG A 136 10.57 -9.20 -21.64
CA ARG A 136 10.27 -9.18 -20.20
C ARG A 136 9.67 -10.52 -19.76
N ALA A 137 8.70 -11.06 -20.47
CA ALA A 137 8.09 -12.37 -20.19
C ALA A 137 9.14 -13.49 -20.15
N GLN A 138 10.04 -13.53 -21.14
CA GLN A 138 11.15 -14.50 -21.18
C GLN A 138 12.05 -14.39 -19.93
N ARG A 139 12.43 -13.19 -19.51
CA ARG A 139 13.22 -12.98 -18.30
C ARG A 139 12.50 -13.46 -17.03
N LEU A 140 11.18 -13.36 -17.00
CA LEU A 140 10.32 -13.81 -15.90
C LEU A 140 9.97 -15.30 -15.97
N GLY A 141 10.44 -16.03 -17.00
CA GLY A 141 10.12 -17.44 -17.21
C GLY A 141 8.66 -17.68 -17.65
N ILE A 142 8.00 -16.67 -18.23
CA ILE A 142 6.60 -16.74 -18.65
C ILE A 142 6.54 -17.22 -20.09
N PHE A 143 5.93 -18.41 -20.32
CA PHE A 143 5.80 -19.06 -21.64
C PHE A 143 4.39 -19.66 -21.78
N THR A 144 3.35 -18.83 -21.80
CA THR A 144 1.98 -19.29 -21.96
C THR A 144 1.37 -18.81 -23.28
N PRO A 145 0.72 -19.69 -24.09
CA PRO A 145 0.03 -19.30 -25.29
C PRO A 145 -1.27 -18.54 -25.04
N ASP A 146 -1.81 -18.62 -23.82
CA ASP A 146 -3.09 -18.02 -23.45
C ASP A 146 -2.96 -16.54 -23.05
N LEU A 147 -1.73 -16.02 -22.95
CA LEU A 147 -1.46 -14.60 -22.76
C LEU A 147 -1.39 -13.88 -24.11
N ILE A 148 -2.45 -13.20 -24.48
CA ILE A 148 -2.58 -12.47 -25.74
C ILE A 148 -2.13 -11.03 -25.53
N ILE A 149 -1.15 -10.59 -26.31
CA ILE A 149 -0.61 -9.23 -26.25
C ILE A 149 -1.17 -8.41 -27.40
N GLN A 150 -1.73 -7.24 -27.09
CA GLN A 150 -2.14 -6.24 -28.05
C GLN A 150 -1.42 -4.92 -27.77
N ALA A 151 -0.39 -4.61 -28.56
CA ALA A 151 0.34 -3.34 -28.48
C ALA A 151 -0.42 -2.29 -29.31
N ASP A 152 -1.34 -1.58 -28.66
CA ASP A 152 -2.21 -0.59 -29.28
C ASP A 152 -2.55 0.50 -28.22
N THR A 153 -2.65 1.74 -28.67
CA THR A 153 -3.08 2.88 -27.84
C THR A 153 -4.58 3.16 -27.95
N SER A 154 -5.25 2.56 -28.94
CA SER A 154 -6.70 2.69 -29.11
C SER A 154 -7.46 1.80 -28.14
N LEU A 155 -8.12 2.42 -27.16
CA LEU A 155 -8.96 1.70 -26.22
C LEU A 155 -10.14 1.02 -26.91
N ASP A 156 -10.63 1.61 -28.00
CA ASP A 156 -11.72 1.04 -28.81
C ASP A 156 -11.33 -0.33 -29.36
N HIS A 157 -10.14 -0.43 -29.98
CA HIS A 157 -9.64 -1.69 -30.54
C HIS A 157 -9.42 -2.76 -29.46
N ILE A 158 -8.88 -2.37 -28.29
CA ILE A 158 -8.65 -3.29 -27.18
C ILE A 158 -9.98 -3.85 -26.65
N LEU A 159 -10.98 -3.00 -26.46
CA LEU A 159 -12.30 -3.42 -25.99
C LEU A 159 -13.05 -4.30 -27.01
N ASP A 160 -12.92 -3.99 -28.29
CA ASP A 160 -13.53 -4.82 -29.37
C ASP A 160 -12.89 -6.21 -29.43
N GLU A 161 -11.56 -6.30 -29.26
CA GLU A 161 -10.87 -7.59 -29.20
C GLU A 161 -11.23 -8.36 -27.92
N ALA A 162 -11.35 -7.66 -26.78
CA ALA A 162 -11.78 -8.27 -25.53
C ALA A 162 -13.22 -8.84 -25.62
N LYS A 163 -14.14 -8.14 -26.29
CA LYS A 163 -15.50 -8.66 -26.53
C LYS A 163 -15.52 -9.92 -27.39
N LYS A 164 -14.65 -9.96 -28.43
CA LYS A 164 -14.55 -11.13 -29.32
C LYS A 164 -13.98 -12.34 -28.60
N ARG A 165 -12.90 -12.15 -27.84
CA ARG A 165 -12.17 -13.25 -27.19
C ARG A 165 -12.77 -13.69 -25.87
N ARG A 166 -13.50 -12.81 -25.18
CA ARG A 166 -14.04 -13.00 -23.82
C ARG A 166 -12.97 -13.53 -22.84
N PRO A 167 -11.87 -12.79 -22.64
CA PRO A 167 -10.81 -13.24 -21.77
C PRO A 167 -11.29 -13.32 -20.31
N SER A 168 -10.63 -14.14 -19.49
CA SER A 168 -10.87 -14.21 -18.04
C SER A 168 -10.39 -12.95 -17.31
N LEU A 169 -9.45 -12.22 -17.91
CA LEU A 169 -8.92 -10.96 -17.39
C LEU A 169 -8.50 -10.05 -18.54
N LEU A 170 -8.86 -8.77 -18.47
CA LEU A 170 -8.32 -7.71 -19.32
C LEU A 170 -7.30 -6.88 -18.53
N VAL A 171 -6.11 -6.70 -19.07
CA VAL A 171 -5.08 -5.79 -18.56
C VAL A 171 -4.94 -4.59 -19.47
N VAL A 172 -4.79 -3.37 -18.90
CA VAL A 172 -4.52 -2.13 -19.64
C VAL A 172 -3.29 -1.45 -19.02
N ASP A 173 -2.18 -1.39 -19.76
CA ASP A 173 -0.88 -0.83 -19.34
C ASP A 173 -0.40 0.24 -20.35
N SER A 174 -0.55 1.54 -20.05
CA SER A 174 -1.24 2.20 -18.94
C SER A 174 -2.41 3.05 -19.43
N ILE A 175 -3.29 3.46 -18.51
CA ILE A 175 -4.44 4.30 -18.87
C ILE A 175 -4.02 5.65 -19.45
N GLN A 176 -2.84 6.15 -19.09
CA GLN A 176 -2.33 7.44 -19.55
C GLN A 176 -1.96 7.45 -21.04
N THR A 177 -1.64 6.31 -21.61
CA THR A 177 -1.25 6.19 -23.01
C THR A 177 -2.43 5.82 -23.91
N MET A 178 -3.55 5.38 -23.32
CA MET A 178 -4.76 5.05 -24.05
C MET A 178 -5.50 6.29 -24.52
N TYR A 179 -6.14 6.15 -25.68
CA TYR A 179 -7.08 7.15 -26.18
C TYR A 179 -8.35 6.51 -26.72
N SER A 180 -9.44 7.26 -26.68
CA SER A 180 -10.71 6.95 -27.30
C SER A 180 -11.07 8.02 -28.32
N GLN A 181 -11.61 7.62 -29.44
CA GLN A 181 -12.11 8.56 -30.49
C GLN A 181 -13.38 9.29 -30.07
N ALA A 182 -14.03 8.85 -28.97
CA ALA A 182 -15.29 9.42 -28.50
C ALA A 182 -15.13 10.83 -27.89
N VAL A 183 -13.90 11.21 -27.47
CA VAL A 183 -13.61 12.52 -26.88
C VAL A 183 -12.35 13.12 -27.46
N GLU A 184 -12.33 14.44 -27.61
CA GLU A 184 -11.14 15.17 -28.04
C GLU A 184 -10.11 15.26 -26.92
N GLY A 185 -8.86 15.34 -27.26
CA GLY A 185 -7.73 15.52 -26.35
C GLY A 185 -6.60 14.53 -26.62
N THR A 186 -5.40 14.90 -26.16
CA THR A 186 -4.23 14.03 -26.25
C THR A 186 -4.32 12.87 -25.26
N PRO A 187 -3.68 11.71 -25.50
CA PRO A 187 -3.50 10.67 -24.48
C PRO A 187 -2.97 11.26 -23.17
N GLY A 188 -3.49 10.76 -22.04
CA GLY A 188 -3.14 11.29 -20.72
C GLY A 188 -3.87 12.57 -20.29
N SER A 189 -4.64 13.21 -21.17
CA SER A 189 -5.51 14.33 -20.76
C SER A 189 -6.63 13.86 -19.85
N LEU A 190 -7.14 14.76 -19.00
CA LEU A 190 -8.23 14.46 -18.07
C LEU A 190 -9.49 13.93 -18.77
N ALA A 191 -9.81 14.46 -19.95
CA ALA A 191 -10.95 14.04 -20.73
C ALA A 191 -10.78 12.58 -21.19
N GLN A 192 -9.62 12.23 -21.75
CA GLN A 192 -9.30 10.88 -22.20
C GLN A 192 -9.28 9.86 -21.03
N ILE A 193 -8.70 10.22 -19.90
CA ILE A 193 -8.66 9.34 -18.72
C ILE A 193 -10.08 9.09 -18.17
N ARG A 194 -10.94 10.12 -18.12
CA ARG A 194 -12.34 9.98 -17.68
C ARG A 194 -13.12 9.07 -18.62
N GLU A 195 -12.99 9.29 -19.91
CA GLU A 195 -13.67 8.48 -20.93
C GLU A 195 -13.17 7.04 -20.88
N GLY A 196 -11.85 6.82 -20.91
CA GLY A 196 -11.25 5.50 -20.84
C GLY A 196 -11.73 4.71 -19.63
N ARG A 197 -11.73 5.34 -18.44
CA ARG A 197 -12.29 4.73 -17.23
C ARG A 197 -13.77 4.39 -17.37
N SER A 198 -14.59 5.33 -17.89
CA SER A 198 -16.03 5.10 -18.05
C SER A 198 -16.32 3.90 -18.92
N ARG A 199 -15.58 3.75 -20.01
CA ARG A 199 -15.69 2.64 -20.96
C ARG A 199 -15.22 1.32 -20.35
N LEU A 200 -14.08 1.33 -19.66
CA LEU A 200 -13.57 0.15 -18.98
C LEU A 200 -14.52 -0.33 -17.87
N MET A 201 -15.10 0.60 -17.10
CA MET A 201 -16.10 0.27 -16.08
C MET A 201 -17.37 -0.32 -16.72
N THR A 202 -17.86 0.29 -17.79
CA THR A 202 -19.03 -0.22 -18.51
C THR A 202 -18.74 -1.62 -19.08
N PHE A 203 -17.60 -1.83 -19.72
CA PHE A 203 -17.19 -3.12 -20.23
C PHE A 203 -17.10 -4.17 -19.12
N ALA A 204 -16.38 -3.86 -18.03
CA ALA A 204 -16.23 -4.79 -16.92
C ALA A 204 -17.59 -5.26 -16.37
N LYS A 205 -18.52 -4.30 -16.15
CA LYS A 205 -19.84 -4.61 -15.59
C LYS A 205 -20.78 -5.31 -16.56
N SER A 206 -20.74 -4.96 -17.87
CA SER A 206 -21.65 -5.55 -18.86
C SER A 206 -21.22 -6.95 -19.27
N GLU A 207 -19.90 -7.18 -19.40
CA GLU A 207 -19.36 -8.48 -19.85
C GLU A 207 -19.04 -9.43 -18.67
N GLY A 208 -19.05 -8.93 -17.42
CA GLY A 208 -18.63 -9.71 -16.25
C GLY A 208 -17.11 -9.97 -16.19
N ILE A 209 -16.33 -9.36 -17.10
CA ILE A 209 -14.88 -9.56 -17.21
C ILE A 209 -14.15 -8.57 -16.31
N PRO A 210 -13.31 -9.03 -15.36
CA PRO A 210 -12.51 -8.12 -14.55
C PRO A 210 -11.45 -7.40 -15.39
N VAL A 211 -11.15 -6.17 -14.99
CA VAL A 211 -10.17 -5.32 -15.68
C VAL A 211 -9.14 -4.81 -14.67
N VAL A 212 -7.86 -5.04 -14.94
CA VAL A 212 -6.74 -4.44 -14.21
C VAL A 212 -6.13 -3.32 -15.05
N VAL A 213 -6.09 -2.12 -14.47
CA VAL A 213 -5.56 -0.92 -15.12
C VAL A 213 -4.33 -0.44 -14.36
N ILE A 214 -3.23 -0.24 -15.07
CA ILE A 214 -2.04 0.40 -14.50
C ILE A 214 -2.16 1.92 -14.62
N GLY A 215 -1.90 2.60 -13.48
CA GLY A 215 -1.82 4.07 -13.42
C GLY A 215 -0.48 4.53 -12.85
N HIS A 216 0.12 5.57 -13.44
CA HIS A 216 1.33 6.18 -12.93
C HIS A 216 1.01 7.42 -12.10
N VAL A 217 1.58 7.51 -10.89
CA VAL A 217 1.52 8.71 -10.04
C VAL A 217 2.81 9.48 -10.24
N THR A 218 2.73 10.79 -10.46
CA THR A 218 3.92 11.65 -10.44
C THR A 218 4.22 12.09 -9.02
N LYS A 219 5.50 12.17 -8.66
CA LYS A 219 5.97 12.59 -7.32
C LYS A 219 5.43 13.95 -6.86
N ASP A 220 5.11 14.82 -7.80
CA ASP A 220 4.66 16.20 -7.53
C ASP A 220 3.13 16.36 -7.51
N GLY A 221 2.37 15.29 -7.66
CA GLY A 221 0.89 15.37 -7.67
C GLY A 221 0.30 16.16 -8.85
N ALA A 222 1.12 16.60 -9.82
CA ALA A 222 0.75 17.55 -10.86
C ALA A 222 0.01 16.92 -12.05
N ILE A 223 0.06 15.61 -12.25
CA ILE A 223 -0.74 14.93 -13.29
C ILE A 223 -1.91 14.24 -12.62
N ALA A 224 -3.06 14.86 -12.77
CA ALA A 224 -4.33 14.56 -12.08
C ALA A 224 -4.99 13.21 -12.45
N GLY A 225 -4.35 12.31 -13.17
CA GLY A 225 -4.97 11.09 -13.68
C GLY A 225 -5.35 10.06 -12.61
N PRO A 226 -4.42 9.51 -11.82
CA PRO A 226 -4.70 8.37 -10.93
C PRO A 226 -5.60 8.72 -9.76
N ARG A 227 -5.38 9.85 -9.05
CA ARG A 227 -6.22 10.25 -7.91
C ARG A 227 -7.69 10.44 -8.27
N MET A 228 -7.97 10.94 -9.48
CA MET A 228 -9.35 11.09 -9.95
C MET A 228 -9.99 9.73 -10.26
N MET A 229 -9.21 8.74 -10.66
CA MET A 229 -9.70 7.38 -10.89
C MET A 229 -10.02 6.65 -9.58
N GLU A 230 -9.29 6.92 -8.48
CA GLU A 230 -9.42 6.23 -7.20
C GLU A 230 -10.86 6.21 -6.67
N HIS A 231 -11.56 7.35 -6.78
CA HIS A 231 -12.95 7.44 -6.31
C HIS A 231 -13.95 6.69 -7.19
N MET A 232 -13.56 6.31 -8.39
CA MET A 232 -14.47 5.85 -9.43
C MET A 232 -14.20 4.40 -9.91
N VAL A 233 -13.22 3.71 -9.37
CA VAL A 233 -12.96 2.28 -9.58
C VAL A 233 -13.43 1.48 -8.36
N ASP A 234 -13.56 0.16 -8.50
CA ASP A 234 -14.00 -0.71 -7.42
C ASP A 234 -12.89 -0.98 -6.41
N VAL A 235 -11.67 -1.21 -6.90
CA VAL A 235 -10.49 -1.49 -6.09
C VAL A 235 -9.34 -0.57 -6.51
N VAL A 236 -8.61 -0.03 -5.54
CA VAL A 236 -7.37 0.72 -5.73
C VAL A 236 -6.28 0.03 -4.94
N LEU A 237 -5.26 -0.42 -5.65
CA LEU A 237 -4.05 -0.99 -5.10
C LEU A 237 -2.91 0.01 -5.29
N TYR A 238 -2.12 0.21 -4.25
CA TYR A 238 -0.94 1.06 -4.29
C TYR A 238 0.30 0.22 -4.03
N PHE A 239 1.23 0.23 -4.98
CA PHE A 239 2.48 -0.52 -4.90
C PHE A 239 3.60 0.44 -4.56
N GLU A 240 4.17 0.29 -3.36
CA GLU A 240 5.17 1.17 -2.78
C GLU A 240 6.43 0.43 -2.34
N GLY A 241 7.49 1.18 -2.13
CA GLY A 241 8.78 0.70 -1.63
C GLY A 241 9.91 1.56 -2.16
N GLU A 242 10.92 1.75 -1.38
CA GLU A 242 12.14 2.44 -1.83
C GLU A 242 13.03 1.45 -2.59
N ARG A 243 13.79 1.95 -3.58
CA ARG A 243 14.67 1.10 -4.41
C ARG A 243 15.75 0.36 -3.61
N ASN A 244 16.07 0.89 -2.43
CA ASN A 244 17.09 0.36 -1.54
C ASN A 244 16.51 -0.62 -0.49
N TYR A 245 15.19 -0.80 -0.43
CA TYR A 245 14.58 -1.74 0.50
C TYR A 245 14.52 -3.14 -0.09
N GLN A 246 14.65 -4.13 0.79
CA GLN A 246 14.64 -5.54 0.39
C GLN A 246 13.26 -5.99 -0.09
N PHE A 247 12.19 -5.26 0.23
CA PHE A 247 10.82 -5.65 -0.12
C PHE A 247 9.98 -4.50 -0.69
N ARG A 248 8.88 -4.86 -1.33
CA ARG A 248 7.84 -4.00 -1.87
C ARG A 248 6.53 -4.30 -1.16
N ILE A 249 5.73 -3.29 -0.93
CA ILE A 249 4.45 -3.41 -0.23
C ILE A 249 3.33 -3.08 -1.21
N LEU A 250 2.36 -3.98 -1.30
CA LEU A 250 1.11 -3.76 -2.02
C LEU A 250 0.01 -3.46 -0.99
N ARG A 251 -0.59 -2.29 -1.04
CA ARG A 251 -1.67 -1.87 -0.14
C ARG A 251 -3.00 -1.72 -0.86
N GLY A 252 -4.07 -2.15 -0.22
CA GLY A 252 -5.41 -1.78 -0.61
C GLY A 252 -5.78 -0.40 -0.10
N ILE A 253 -5.84 0.60 -0.98
CA ILE A 253 -6.29 1.96 -0.62
C ILE A 253 -7.81 2.05 -0.64
N LYS A 254 -8.44 1.28 -1.53
CA LYS A 254 -9.89 1.15 -1.64
C LYS A 254 -10.23 -0.26 -2.08
N ASN A 255 -11.22 -0.87 -1.45
CA ASN A 255 -11.75 -2.15 -1.87
C ASN A 255 -13.25 -2.21 -1.53
N ARG A 256 -14.13 -2.20 -2.56
CA ARG A 256 -15.58 -2.32 -2.38
C ARG A 256 -16.03 -3.72 -2.00
N PHE A 257 -15.15 -4.70 -2.18
CA PHE A 257 -15.44 -6.11 -2.00
C PHE A 257 -14.78 -6.71 -0.77
N GLY A 258 -13.99 -5.94 -0.03
CA GLY A 258 -13.26 -6.43 1.13
C GLY A 258 -12.58 -5.34 1.96
N SER A 259 -11.79 -5.77 2.91
CA SER A 259 -11.01 -4.88 3.79
C SER A 259 -9.88 -4.20 3.02
N THR A 260 -9.55 -2.97 3.39
CA THR A 260 -8.35 -2.25 2.94
C THR A 260 -7.18 -2.36 3.93
N ASN A 261 -7.37 -3.12 5.01
CA ASN A 261 -6.37 -3.22 6.08
C ASN A 261 -5.33 -4.32 5.84
N GLU A 262 -5.41 -5.04 4.72
CA GLU A 262 -4.43 -6.07 4.38
C GLU A 262 -3.34 -5.50 3.48
N SER A 263 -2.11 -5.99 3.68
CA SER A 263 -0.95 -5.68 2.84
C SER A 263 -0.31 -6.95 2.30
N GLY A 264 0.15 -6.88 1.05
CA GLY A 264 0.93 -7.92 0.38
C GLY A 264 2.39 -7.52 0.31
N LEU A 265 3.28 -8.47 0.55
CA LEU A 265 4.71 -8.21 0.58
C LEU A 265 5.43 -9.01 -0.50
N PHE A 266 6.31 -8.32 -1.23
CA PHE A 266 7.05 -8.89 -2.34
C PHE A 266 8.53 -8.52 -2.25
N THR A 267 9.40 -9.42 -2.68
CA THR A 267 10.81 -9.14 -2.93
C THR A 267 11.06 -9.06 -4.44
N MET A 268 11.96 -8.18 -4.86
CA MET A 268 12.38 -8.10 -6.25
C MET A 268 13.60 -8.99 -6.45
N THR A 269 13.47 -9.97 -7.33
CA THR A 269 14.55 -10.89 -7.69
C THR A 269 14.95 -10.73 -9.16
N SER A 270 15.98 -11.44 -9.62
CA SER A 270 16.34 -11.49 -11.04
C SER A 270 15.24 -12.08 -11.92
N SER A 271 14.41 -12.98 -11.35
CA SER A 271 13.28 -13.64 -12.01
C SER A 271 11.94 -12.90 -11.82
N GLY A 272 11.93 -11.70 -11.25
CA GLY A 272 10.72 -10.92 -11.04
C GLY A 272 10.37 -10.70 -9.56
N LEU A 273 9.09 -10.51 -9.30
CA LEU A 273 8.55 -10.37 -7.95
C LEU A 273 8.27 -11.75 -7.36
N SER A 274 8.79 -11.99 -6.16
CA SER A 274 8.50 -13.17 -5.35
C SER A 274 7.72 -12.76 -4.10
N GLU A 275 6.77 -13.57 -3.71
CA GLU A 275 5.99 -13.36 -2.50
C GLU A 275 6.88 -13.50 -1.25
N LEU A 276 6.65 -12.63 -0.29
CA LEU A 276 7.33 -12.68 1.00
C LEU A 276 6.35 -13.15 2.08
N GLU A 277 6.28 -14.45 2.27
CA GLU A 277 5.37 -15.05 3.24
C GLU A 277 5.72 -14.67 4.68
N ASN A 278 7.02 -14.60 4.98
CA ASN A 278 7.52 -14.33 6.33
C ASN A 278 8.47 -13.10 6.35
N PRO A 279 7.91 -11.88 6.39
CA PRO A 279 8.71 -10.66 6.47
C PRO A 279 9.54 -10.56 7.76
N SER A 280 9.00 -11.06 8.88
CA SER A 280 9.69 -11.05 10.18
C SER A 280 11.01 -11.82 10.13
N GLN A 281 11.03 -12.96 9.42
CA GLN A 281 12.25 -13.75 9.25
C GLN A 281 13.32 -12.98 8.46
N LEU A 282 12.93 -12.32 7.38
CA LEU A 282 13.87 -11.53 6.57
C LEU A 282 14.42 -10.33 7.37
N LEU A 283 13.54 -9.60 8.07
CA LEU A 283 13.92 -8.41 8.84
C LEU A 283 14.84 -8.71 10.03
N LEU A 284 14.79 -9.93 10.57
CA LEU A 284 15.58 -10.34 11.73
C LEU A 284 16.71 -11.30 11.39
N ALA A 285 16.91 -11.68 10.10
CA ALA A 285 17.88 -12.68 9.68
C ALA A 285 19.33 -12.36 10.07
N GLU A 286 19.71 -11.08 10.04
CA GLU A 286 21.06 -10.60 10.34
C GLU A 286 21.19 -10.00 11.74
N ARG A 287 20.14 -10.13 12.59
CA ARG A 287 20.16 -9.59 13.94
C ARG A 287 21.24 -10.27 14.80
N ALA A 288 22.14 -9.48 15.34
CA ALA A 288 23.08 -9.94 16.34
C ALA A 288 22.40 -10.08 17.72
N ALA A 289 22.62 -11.22 18.37
CA ALA A 289 22.11 -11.43 19.72
C ALA A 289 22.87 -10.56 20.75
N ASP A 290 22.20 -10.22 21.85
CA ASP A 290 22.79 -9.62 23.04
C ASP A 290 23.57 -8.30 22.82
N GLN A 291 23.17 -7.52 21.83
CA GLN A 291 23.74 -6.20 21.56
C GLN A 291 23.00 -5.11 22.34
N ALA A 292 23.78 -4.22 22.97
CA ALA A 292 23.22 -3.01 23.56
C ALA A 292 22.65 -2.09 22.47
N GLY A 293 21.53 -1.41 22.78
CA GLY A 293 20.88 -0.52 21.82
C GLY A 293 19.94 -1.22 20.83
N SER A 294 19.74 -2.53 20.90
CA SER A 294 18.81 -3.26 20.04
C SER A 294 17.54 -3.69 20.79
N ALA A 295 16.38 -3.50 20.14
CA ALA A 295 15.08 -3.99 20.61
C ALA A 295 14.27 -4.58 19.47
N VAL A 296 13.57 -5.68 19.71
CA VAL A 296 12.61 -6.22 18.73
C VAL A 296 11.22 -5.70 19.05
N ALA A 297 10.63 -5.03 18.06
CA ALA A 297 9.26 -4.52 18.11
C ALA A 297 8.32 -5.45 17.37
N ALA A 298 7.15 -5.72 17.95
CA ALA A 298 6.04 -6.30 17.21
C ALA A 298 5.10 -5.19 16.74
N VAL A 299 5.07 -4.94 15.44
CA VAL A 299 4.30 -3.87 14.81
C VAL A 299 3.26 -4.42 13.84
N LEU A 300 2.27 -3.60 13.48
CA LEU A 300 1.28 -3.93 12.45
C LEU A 300 1.51 -3.08 11.22
N ASP A 301 1.44 -3.70 10.06
CA ASP A 301 1.24 -3.04 8.80
C ASP A 301 -0.18 -3.37 8.30
N GLY A 302 -1.12 -2.42 8.49
CA GLY A 302 -2.54 -2.73 8.40
C GLY A 302 -2.96 -3.75 9.44
N MET A 303 -3.36 -4.94 9.02
CA MET A 303 -3.70 -6.08 9.91
C MET A 303 -2.59 -7.14 9.99
N ARG A 304 -1.50 -6.96 9.27
CA ARG A 304 -0.38 -7.91 9.21
C ARG A 304 0.60 -7.65 10.35
N PRO A 305 0.81 -8.59 11.27
CA PRO A 305 1.85 -8.46 12.28
C PRO A 305 3.22 -8.70 11.65
N MET A 306 4.18 -7.88 12.04
CA MET A 306 5.58 -8.00 11.64
C MET A 306 6.49 -7.74 12.83
N LEU A 307 7.66 -8.38 12.83
CA LEU A 307 8.73 -8.11 13.78
C LEU A 307 9.81 -7.29 13.10
N GLY A 308 10.24 -6.23 13.74
CA GLY A 308 11.31 -5.38 13.24
C GLY A 308 12.32 -5.07 14.34
N GLU A 309 13.61 -5.02 13.97
CA GLU A 309 14.65 -4.57 14.88
C GLU A 309 14.74 -3.05 14.86
N ILE A 310 14.76 -2.46 16.04
CA ILE A 310 15.02 -1.05 16.28
C ILE A 310 16.41 -0.95 16.91
N GLN A 311 17.30 -0.21 16.28
CA GLN A 311 18.63 0.08 16.77
C GLN A 311 18.72 1.53 17.21
N ALA A 312 19.23 1.75 18.41
CA ALA A 312 19.53 3.04 18.97
C ALA A 312 21.03 3.17 19.24
N LEU A 313 21.59 4.30 18.90
CA LEU A 313 22.95 4.69 19.29
C LEU A 313 22.90 6.01 20.02
N THR A 314 23.47 6.03 21.23
CA THR A 314 23.67 7.25 22.02
C THR A 314 25.15 7.50 22.20
N ALA A 315 25.57 8.76 22.05
CA ALA A 315 26.96 9.16 22.25
C ALA A 315 27.00 10.55 22.90
N HIS A 316 28.01 10.82 23.70
CA HIS A 316 28.17 12.16 24.27
C HIS A 316 28.36 13.20 23.15
N SER A 317 27.52 14.25 23.15
CA SER A 317 27.58 15.26 22.12
C SER A 317 28.76 16.22 22.35
N VAL A 318 29.54 16.44 21.31
CA VAL A 318 30.58 17.48 21.30
C VAL A 318 30.04 18.84 20.83
N PHE A 319 28.77 18.91 20.45
CA PHE A 319 28.10 20.11 19.95
C PHE A 319 27.25 20.76 21.04
N ALA A 320 27.07 22.06 20.94
CA ALA A 320 26.21 22.81 21.89
C ALA A 320 24.72 22.35 21.78
N VAL A 321 24.30 21.91 20.58
CA VAL A 321 22.98 21.31 20.35
C VAL A 321 23.18 19.86 19.93
N PRO A 322 22.76 18.89 20.76
CA PRO A 322 22.89 17.48 20.48
C PRO A 322 22.08 17.07 19.24
N ARG A 323 22.63 16.19 18.44
CA ARG A 323 22.01 15.70 17.21
C ARG A 323 20.93 14.67 17.52
N ARG A 324 19.83 14.72 16.79
CA ARG A 324 18.77 13.73 16.81
C ARG A 324 18.52 13.25 15.38
N THR A 325 18.56 11.95 15.15
CA THR A 325 18.31 11.37 13.83
C THR A 325 17.39 10.18 13.97
N ALA A 326 16.39 10.11 13.11
CA ALA A 326 15.45 9.00 13.04
C ALA A 326 15.36 8.49 11.60
N SER A 327 15.68 7.22 11.41
CA SER A 327 15.48 6.49 10.16
C SER A 327 14.41 5.42 10.40
N GLY A 328 13.34 5.42 9.59
CA GLY A 328 12.24 4.48 9.71
C GLY A 328 11.17 4.84 10.74
N MET A 329 11.25 5.99 11.41
CA MET A 329 10.19 6.50 12.29
C MET A 329 10.05 8.02 12.20
N ASP A 330 8.94 8.55 12.72
CA ASP A 330 8.70 9.99 12.79
C ASP A 330 9.66 10.68 13.75
N TYR A 331 10.31 11.75 13.30
CA TYR A 331 11.28 12.51 14.07
C TYR A 331 10.64 13.18 15.31
N ASN A 332 9.44 13.74 15.19
CA ASN A 332 8.76 14.42 16.29
C ASN A 332 8.38 13.41 17.37
N ARG A 333 7.99 12.19 16.97
CA ARG A 333 7.70 11.11 17.92
C ARG A 333 8.95 10.73 18.71
N LEU A 334 10.11 10.62 18.06
CA LEU A 334 11.39 10.39 18.75
C LEU A 334 11.65 11.48 19.79
N ILE A 335 11.54 12.78 19.43
CA ILE A 335 11.76 13.89 20.36
C ILE A 335 10.87 13.80 21.60
N ILE A 336 9.60 13.43 21.40
CA ILE A 336 8.64 13.23 22.51
C ILE A 336 9.13 12.09 23.43
N LEU A 337 9.53 10.96 22.90
CA LEU A 337 10.01 9.83 23.69
C LEU A 337 11.26 10.17 24.49
N LEU A 338 12.22 10.88 23.90
CA LEU A 338 13.42 11.35 24.57
C LEU A 338 13.07 12.29 25.74
N ALA A 339 12.14 13.22 25.54
CA ALA A 339 11.68 14.14 26.58
C ALA A 339 10.99 13.38 27.75
N VAL A 340 10.21 12.33 27.46
CA VAL A 340 9.60 11.48 28.49
C VAL A 340 10.66 10.72 29.27
N LEU A 341 11.64 10.09 28.62
CA LEU A 341 12.76 9.39 29.24
C LEU A 341 13.53 10.33 30.19
N GLU A 342 13.86 11.53 29.71
CA GLU A 342 14.59 12.52 30.50
C GLU A 342 13.77 13.00 31.70
N LYS A 343 12.53 13.45 31.48
CA LYS A 343 11.71 14.06 32.51
C LYS A 343 11.17 13.07 33.55
N ARG A 344 10.78 11.86 33.15
CA ARG A 344 10.10 10.88 34.02
C ARG A 344 11.07 9.91 34.69
N LEU A 345 12.20 9.64 34.06
CA LEU A 345 13.18 8.68 34.59
C LEU A 345 14.51 9.30 34.99
N GLY A 346 14.72 10.59 34.71
CA GLY A 346 15.99 11.27 34.99
C GLY A 346 17.14 10.77 34.10
N VAL A 347 16.84 10.23 32.91
CA VAL A 347 17.85 9.75 31.97
C VAL A 347 18.57 10.95 31.35
N PRO A 348 19.91 11.10 31.43
CA PRO A 348 20.62 12.31 31.00
C PRO A 348 20.81 12.36 29.48
N LEU A 349 19.72 12.61 28.72
CA LEU A 349 19.75 12.68 27.27
C LEU A 349 20.01 14.08 26.69
N GLY A 350 19.94 15.12 27.55
CA GLY A 350 20.15 16.51 27.13
C GLY A 350 21.53 16.81 26.53
N SER A 351 22.57 16.01 26.89
CA SER A 351 23.94 16.12 26.38
C SER A 351 24.34 14.96 25.46
N GLN A 352 23.38 14.13 25.01
CA GLN A 352 23.66 12.97 24.17
C GLN A 352 23.17 13.18 22.75
N ASP A 353 23.98 12.86 21.75
CA ASP A 353 23.50 12.60 20.40
C ASP A 353 22.70 11.30 20.41
N VAL A 354 21.59 11.24 19.70
CA VAL A 354 20.74 10.05 19.61
C VAL A 354 20.42 9.74 18.16
N TYR A 355 20.71 8.53 17.75
CA TYR A 355 20.45 8.01 16.42
C TYR A 355 19.54 6.79 16.54
N ILE A 356 18.46 6.77 15.78
CA ILE A 356 17.54 5.61 15.66
C ILE A 356 17.56 5.12 14.23
N ASN A 357 17.68 3.81 14.08
CA ASN A 357 17.56 3.13 12.80
C ASN A 357 16.61 1.94 12.93
N VAL A 358 15.59 1.89 12.08
CA VAL A 358 14.73 0.72 11.94
C VAL A 358 15.29 -0.15 10.83
N VAL A 359 15.71 -1.36 11.18
CA VAL A 359 16.42 -2.25 10.25
C VAL A 359 15.50 -2.74 9.14
N GLY A 360 16.06 -2.96 7.96
CA GLY A 360 15.36 -3.52 6.80
C GLY A 360 14.40 -2.56 6.09
N GLY A 361 14.42 -1.26 6.46
CA GLY A 361 13.59 -0.24 5.82
C GLY A 361 12.12 -0.26 6.23
N LEU A 362 11.78 -0.96 7.31
CA LEU A 362 10.44 -0.92 7.89
C LEU A 362 10.15 0.49 8.41
N ARG A 363 8.94 1.02 8.14
CA ARG A 363 8.48 2.29 8.70
C ARG A 363 7.55 2.05 9.88
N LEU A 364 7.94 2.57 11.04
CA LEU A 364 7.12 2.54 12.25
C LEU A 364 6.13 3.71 12.21
N THR A 365 4.88 3.42 11.88
CA THR A 365 3.81 4.42 11.76
C THR A 365 2.84 4.38 12.94
N GLU A 366 2.96 3.36 13.80
CA GLU A 366 2.07 3.16 14.94
C GLU A 366 2.75 3.38 16.28
N THR A 367 1.97 3.76 17.30
CA THR A 367 2.43 4.06 18.64
C THR A 367 2.87 2.82 19.43
N ALA A 368 2.53 1.61 18.97
CA ALA A 368 3.00 0.37 19.60
C ALA A 368 4.54 0.23 19.61
N ALA A 369 5.22 0.94 18.70
CA ALA A 369 6.67 0.98 18.60
C ALA A 369 7.36 1.93 19.61
N ASP A 370 6.62 2.72 20.38
CA ASP A 370 7.19 3.69 21.32
C ASP A 370 8.02 3.03 22.41
N LEU A 371 7.45 2.02 23.04
CA LEU A 371 8.13 1.31 24.14
C LEU A 371 9.42 0.64 23.70
N PRO A 372 9.46 -0.13 22.57
CA PRO A 372 10.72 -0.70 22.10
C PRO A 372 11.75 0.38 21.72
N VAL A 373 11.36 1.52 21.14
CA VAL A 373 12.27 2.65 20.88
C VAL A 373 12.84 3.20 22.18
N ALA A 374 11.99 3.43 23.18
CA ALA A 374 12.43 3.95 24.48
C ALA A 374 13.41 2.98 25.19
N LEU A 375 13.13 1.66 25.13
CA LEU A 375 14.02 0.65 25.69
C LEU A 375 15.33 0.52 24.92
N ALA A 376 15.32 0.64 23.58
CA ALA A 376 16.54 0.63 22.76
C ALA A 376 17.45 1.83 23.10
N VAL A 377 16.88 3.04 23.26
CA VAL A 377 17.62 4.24 23.68
C VAL A 377 18.23 4.06 25.06
N TYR A 378 17.45 3.55 26.01
CA TYR A 378 17.94 3.30 27.37
C TYR A 378 19.05 2.24 27.39
N SER A 379 18.87 1.15 26.63
CA SER A 379 19.85 0.09 26.44
C SER A 379 21.19 0.63 25.92
N SER A 380 21.15 1.44 24.87
CA SER A 380 22.35 2.06 24.30
C SER A 380 23.02 3.02 25.27
N LEU A 381 22.26 3.83 26.00
CA LEU A 381 22.83 4.80 26.95
C LEU A 381 23.52 4.12 28.15
N ARG A 382 23.00 2.97 28.59
CA ARG A 382 23.54 2.22 29.72
C ARG A 382 24.50 1.11 29.32
N ASP A 383 24.68 0.89 28.03
CA ASP A 383 25.48 -0.21 27.46
C ASP A 383 25.07 -1.59 28.03
N ILE A 384 23.75 -1.82 28.08
CA ILE A 384 23.16 -3.08 28.57
C ILE A 384 22.22 -3.67 27.52
N SER A 385 22.35 -4.96 27.23
CA SER A 385 21.49 -5.68 26.30
C SER A 385 20.21 -6.20 26.95
N MET A 386 19.13 -6.31 26.17
CA MET A 386 17.96 -7.12 26.49
C MET A 386 18.18 -8.57 26.08
N ASP A 387 17.46 -9.51 26.71
CA ASP A 387 17.43 -10.89 26.28
C ASP A 387 17.02 -10.98 24.81
N SER A 388 17.76 -11.77 24.02
CA SER A 388 17.62 -11.87 22.57
C SER A 388 16.28 -12.44 22.12
N ARG A 389 15.55 -13.15 22.99
CA ARG A 389 14.22 -13.71 22.74
C ARG A 389 13.08 -12.85 23.26
N THR A 390 13.35 -11.58 23.56
CA THR A 390 12.37 -10.62 24.04
C THR A 390 11.77 -9.80 22.90
N VAL A 391 10.45 -9.72 22.87
CA VAL A 391 9.68 -8.80 22.00
C VAL A 391 8.97 -7.77 22.85
N VAL A 392 8.97 -6.54 22.38
CA VAL A 392 8.43 -5.39 23.10
C VAL A 392 7.33 -4.73 22.28
N MET A 393 6.26 -4.30 22.94
CA MET A 393 5.20 -3.49 22.34
C MET A 393 4.53 -2.61 23.40
N GLY A 394 4.15 -1.39 23.05
CA GLY A 394 3.43 -0.48 23.95
C GLY A 394 3.49 0.96 23.49
N GLU A 395 2.41 1.70 23.67
CA GLU A 395 2.38 3.14 23.49
C GLU A 395 2.86 3.83 24.78
N VAL A 396 3.72 4.85 24.63
CA VAL A 396 4.25 5.63 25.75
C VAL A 396 3.52 6.97 25.84
N GLY A 397 2.80 7.19 26.95
CA GLY A 397 2.15 8.47 27.25
C GLY A 397 3.16 9.51 27.78
N LEU A 398 2.81 10.80 27.69
CA LEU A 398 3.64 11.91 28.18
C LEU A 398 3.88 11.88 29.70
N THR A 399 3.03 11.19 30.44
CA THR A 399 3.15 10.97 31.88
C THR A 399 4.05 9.79 32.23
N GLY A 400 4.54 9.03 31.23
CA GLY A 400 5.35 7.83 31.42
C GLY A 400 4.51 6.58 31.65
N ASP A 401 3.20 6.65 31.45
CA ASP A 401 2.27 5.53 31.45
C ASP A 401 2.41 4.71 30.17
N ILE A 402 2.20 3.39 30.27
CA ILE A 402 2.20 2.48 29.11
C ILE A 402 0.77 2.12 28.80
N ARG A 403 0.35 2.43 27.56
CA ARG A 403 -1.03 2.26 27.08
C ARG A 403 -1.19 1.04 26.22
N ARG A 404 -2.43 0.51 26.23
CA ARG A 404 -2.81 -0.64 25.40
C ARG A 404 -2.54 -0.41 23.93
N VAL A 405 -2.15 -1.50 23.25
CA VAL A 405 -1.97 -1.54 21.80
C VAL A 405 -3.04 -2.42 21.16
N PRO A 406 -3.48 -2.11 19.93
CA PRO A 406 -4.44 -2.94 19.22
C PRO A 406 -3.83 -4.29 18.82
N GLN A 407 -4.68 -5.33 18.73
CA GLN A 407 -4.33 -6.64 18.19
C GLN A 407 -3.13 -7.31 18.90
N ALA A 408 -2.97 -7.16 20.20
CA ALA A 408 -1.85 -7.71 20.97
C ALA A 408 -1.67 -9.23 20.77
N LEU A 409 -2.79 -10.00 20.73
CA LEU A 409 -2.74 -11.43 20.47
C LEU A 409 -2.14 -11.80 19.12
N ARG A 410 -2.42 -11.02 18.05
CA ARG A 410 -1.84 -11.28 16.72
C ARG A 410 -0.33 -11.05 16.72
N ARG A 411 0.15 -10.00 17.40
CA ARG A 411 1.57 -9.69 17.57
C ARG A 411 2.30 -10.79 18.32
N VAL A 412 1.70 -11.28 19.39
CA VAL A 412 2.24 -12.40 20.18
C VAL A 412 2.31 -13.67 19.35
N LYS A 413 1.26 -14.00 18.60
CA LYS A 413 1.24 -15.19 17.74
C LYS A 413 2.36 -15.16 16.68
N GLU A 414 2.58 -14.02 16.06
CA GLU A 414 3.67 -13.85 15.07
C GLU A 414 5.04 -14.03 15.72
N ALA A 415 5.26 -13.37 16.85
CA ALA A 415 6.53 -13.44 17.55
C ALA A 415 6.82 -14.84 18.10
N ALA A 416 5.81 -15.53 18.64
CA ALA A 416 5.94 -16.91 19.12
C ALA A 416 6.31 -17.88 17.97
N LYS A 417 5.74 -17.72 16.77
CA LYS A 417 6.14 -18.50 15.58
C LYS A 417 7.60 -18.30 15.20
N MET A 418 8.16 -17.13 15.49
CA MET A 418 9.56 -16.77 15.24
C MET A 418 10.51 -17.23 16.36
N GLY A 419 10.02 -17.93 17.39
CA GLY A 419 10.80 -18.45 18.49
C GLY A 419 11.04 -17.48 19.65
N PHE A 420 10.38 -16.31 19.65
CA PHE A 420 10.40 -15.41 20.78
C PHE A 420 9.50 -15.96 21.91
N ASN A 421 9.96 -15.87 23.14
CA ASN A 421 9.25 -16.43 24.29
C ASN A 421 9.06 -15.42 25.44
N THR A 422 9.63 -14.24 25.38
CA THR A 422 9.47 -13.20 26.39
C THR A 422 8.80 -11.98 25.77
N PHE A 423 7.72 -11.51 26.41
CA PHE A 423 6.90 -10.42 25.87
C PHE A 423 6.76 -9.31 26.90
N ILE A 424 7.30 -8.13 26.60
CA ILE A 424 7.06 -6.90 27.39
C ILE A 424 5.93 -6.14 26.70
N LEU A 425 4.79 -6.03 27.38
CA LEU A 425 3.58 -5.46 26.80
C LEU A 425 2.77 -4.70 27.87
N PRO A 426 1.84 -3.82 27.46
CA PRO A 426 1.00 -3.09 28.40
C PRO A 426 0.21 -4.03 29.32
N LYS A 427 0.14 -3.74 30.60
CA LYS A 427 -0.60 -4.54 31.60
C LYS A 427 -2.06 -4.78 31.17
N GLY A 428 -2.70 -3.74 30.57
CA GLY A 428 -4.06 -3.86 30.08
C GLY A 428 -4.24 -4.85 28.93
N ASN A 429 -3.19 -5.18 28.16
CA ASN A 429 -3.29 -6.20 27.08
C ASN A 429 -3.12 -7.64 27.57
N LEU A 430 -2.77 -7.87 28.83
CA LEU A 430 -2.66 -9.24 29.37
C LEU A 430 -3.99 -9.99 29.34
N GLU A 431 -5.10 -9.27 29.42
CA GLU A 431 -6.45 -9.83 29.35
C GLU A 431 -6.80 -10.33 27.94
N ASP A 432 -6.16 -9.75 26.92
CA ASP A 432 -6.37 -10.12 25.52
C ASP A 432 -5.60 -11.41 25.14
N ILE A 433 -4.67 -11.88 26.01
CA ILE A 433 -3.76 -13.00 25.73
C ILE A 433 -4.27 -14.27 26.42
N GLU A 434 -4.62 -15.26 25.62
CA GLU A 434 -4.94 -16.61 26.09
C GLU A 434 -3.63 -17.35 26.41
N LYS A 435 -3.11 -17.15 27.62
CA LYS A 435 -1.77 -17.63 28.05
C LYS A 435 -1.62 -19.14 27.91
N ASP A 436 -2.70 -19.90 28.11
CA ASP A 436 -2.71 -21.36 28.00
C ASP A 436 -2.33 -21.86 26.59
N LYS A 437 -2.51 -21.01 25.57
CA LYS A 437 -2.08 -21.31 24.19
C LYS A 437 -0.59 -21.08 23.95
N PHE A 438 0.14 -20.54 24.93
CA PHE A 438 1.56 -20.19 24.84
C PHE A 438 2.32 -20.65 26.09
N PRO A 439 2.42 -21.96 26.35
CA PRO A 439 2.96 -22.50 27.61
C PRO A 439 4.41 -22.13 27.86
N ASP A 440 5.21 -21.96 26.79
CA ASP A 440 6.63 -21.62 26.86
C ASP A 440 6.90 -20.10 26.84
N CYS A 441 5.86 -19.29 26.91
CA CYS A 441 5.99 -17.83 26.81
C CYS A 441 5.81 -17.13 28.17
N HIS A 442 6.63 -16.12 28.38
CA HIS A 442 6.60 -15.25 29.57
C HIS A 442 6.03 -13.88 29.22
N PHE A 443 4.91 -13.51 29.86
CA PHE A 443 4.24 -12.23 29.61
C PHE A 443 4.50 -11.25 30.74
N LEU A 444 5.30 -10.23 30.49
CA LEU A 444 5.69 -9.19 31.41
C LEU A 444 4.83 -7.93 31.19
N GLY A 445 3.66 -7.89 31.83
CA GLY A 445 2.77 -6.74 31.75
C GLY A 445 3.35 -5.55 32.51
N VAL A 446 3.36 -4.37 31.87
CA VAL A 446 3.92 -3.13 32.41
C VAL A 446 2.89 -1.99 32.38
N ALA A 447 2.85 -1.16 33.41
CA ALA A 447 1.97 -0.01 33.51
C ALA A 447 2.72 1.33 33.33
N THR A 448 4.03 1.34 33.59
CA THR A 448 4.87 2.53 33.49
C THR A 448 6.18 2.22 32.75
N LEU A 449 6.78 3.26 32.20
CA LEU A 449 8.08 3.16 31.52
C LEU A 449 9.19 2.71 32.47
N ARG A 450 9.12 3.11 33.76
CA ARG A 450 10.04 2.65 34.80
C ARG A 450 9.95 1.15 35.03
N GLU A 451 8.72 0.63 35.19
CA GLU A 451 8.48 -0.81 35.32
C GLU A 451 8.96 -1.61 34.09
N ALA A 452 8.79 -1.04 32.89
CA ALA A 452 9.27 -1.67 31.66
C ALA A 452 10.79 -1.79 31.64
N ILE A 453 11.53 -0.75 32.03
CA ILE A 453 13.00 -0.78 32.12
C ILE A 453 13.45 -1.79 33.18
N GLU A 454 12.83 -1.79 34.35
CA GLU A 454 13.18 -2.76 35.41
C GLU A 454 12.99 -4.21 34.94
N LYS A 455 11.91 -4.52 34.19
CA LYS A 455 11.65 -5.86 33.70
C LYS A 455 12.50 -6.24 32.49
N ALA A 456 12.84 -5.27 31.62
CA ALA A 456 13.64 -5.51 30.43
C ALA A 456 15.11 -5.81 30.76
N PHE A 457 15.66 -5.22 31.82
CA PHE A 457 17.10 -5.24 32.13
C PHE A 457 17.40 -5.86 33.54
N ARG A 458 16.42 -6.54 34.15
CA ARG A 458 16.71 -7.41 35.30
C ARG A 458 17.56 -8.60 34.85
N ARG A 459 18.75 -8.67 35.38
CA ARG A 459 19.56 -9.89 35.40
C ARG A 459 19.16 -10.79 36.54
#